data_d7d5c217a769227deb58344785d6594c
#
_entry.id   d7d5c217a769227deb58344785d6594c
#
_cell.length_a   1.000
_cell.length_b   1.000
_cell.length_c   1.000
_cell.angle_alpha   90.00
_cell.angle_beta   90.00
_cell.angle_gamma   90.00
#
_symmetry.space_group_name_H-M   'P 1'
#
loop_
_entity.id
_entity.type
_entity.pdbx_description
1 polymer ?
#
loop_
_entity_poly.entity_id
_entity_poly.type
_entity_poly.pdbx_seq_one_letter_code
_entity_poly.pdbx_strand_id
1 'polypeptide(L)'
;MGLSACGDESFTDSKVTPIVLMDMAGDAMIEVAVGATYNDPGCTATYMGKDYTDKIEVDGLDAVNTNAPGLYPIYYSCTTPEGHTYGAERVVAVCNPKVKYKAAGTFLTATGTKRVDANGVEQAYTKSFVNVTQLASGLVRVDDLLGGYYAAMKAANQPTDGAVTIQALLLMAADGTFKPYSVKANGKAVQLDAFSNATFNDKKGVFTWTVTYKGDTYNIVLNR
;
A
#
# COMPACT_ATOMS: atom_id res chain seq x y z
N MET A 1 -24.89 70.16 30.15
CA MET A 1 -23.93 69.07 30.28
C MET A 1 -24.33 67.98 29.30
N GLY A 2 -23.70 67.95 28.17
CA GLY A 2 -23.94 66.94 27.14
C GLY A 2 -22.91 65.83 27.33
N LEU A 3 -23.38 64.60 27.47
CA LEU A 3 -22.55 63.40 27.35
C LEU A 3 -22.64 62.90 25.92
N SER A 4 -21.56 63.11 25.17
CA SER A 4 -21.35 62.51 23.89
C SER A 4 -20.83 61.08 24.12
N ALA A 5 -21.65 60.07 23.85
CA ALA A 5 -21.20 58.69 23.78
C ALA A 5 -20.67 58.46 22.39
N CYS A 6 -19.36 58.46 22.27
CA CYS A 6 -18.65 57.94 21.11
C CYS A 6 -18.64 56.42 21.22
N GLY A 7 -19.48 55.74 20.47
CA GLY A 7 -19.49 54.31 20.33
C GLY A 7 -19.23 54.00 18.85
N ASP A 8 -17.97 54.14 18.45
CA ASP A 8 -17.54 53.63 17.14
C ASP A 8 -17.13 52.15 17.34
N GLU A 9 -18.15 51.29 17.33
CA GLU A 9 -17.93 49.85 17.26
C GLU A 9 -17.58 49.54 15.81
N SER A 10 -16.29 49.65 15.49
CA SER A 10 -15.76 49.05 14.28
C SER A 10 -15.89 47.53 14.40
N PHE A 11 -17.01 47.01 13.93
CA PHE A 11 -17.08 45.61 13.62
C PHE A 11 -15.98 45.32 12.59
N THR A 12 -14.91 44.69 13.00
CA THR A 12 -13.95 44.11 12.09
C THR A 12 -14.73 43.09 11.26
N ASP A 13 -15.00 43.46 10.01
CA ASP A 13 -15.64 42.61 9.01
C ASP A 13 -14.72 41.39 8.86
N SER A 14 -15.05 40.30 9.56
CA SER A 14 -14.32 39.06 9.51
C SER A 14 -14.49 38.49 8.10
N LYS A 15 -13.55 38.81 7.20
CA LYS A 15 -13.54 38.23 5.86
C LYS A 15 -13.43 36.73 5.97
N VAL A 16 -14.56 36.05 5.89
CA VAL A 16 -14.59 34.60 5.72
C VAL A 16 -14.00 34.32 4.34
N THR A 17 -12.83 33.70 4.32
CA THR A 17 -12.22 33.26 3.07
C THR A 17 -13.10 32.13 2.47
N PRO A 18 -13.66 32.33 1.27
CA PRO A 18 -14.47 31.30 0.66
C PRO A 18 -13.61 30.09 0.35
N ILE A 19 -14.15 28.92 0.64
CA ILE A 19 -13.51 27.63 0.37
C ILE A 19 -14.17 26.94 -0.84
N VAL A 20 -13.42 26.09 -1.54
CA VAL A 20 -13.99 25.16 -2.52
C VAL A 20 -14.42 23.92 -1.78
N LEU A 21 -15.68 23.53 -1.94
CA LEU A 21 -16.20 22.25 -1.50
C LEU A 21 -16.05 21.27 -2.64
N MET A 22 -15.22 20.24 -2.45
CA MET A 22 -15.03 19.15 -3.39
C MET A 22 -15.84 17.94 -2.94
N ASP A 23 -16.63 17.38 -3.84
CA ASP A 23 -17.47 16.20 -3.60
C ASP A 23 -17.10 15.12 -4.60
N MET A 24 -16.47 14.05 -4.08
CA MET A 24 -15.96 12.95 -4.89
C MET A 24 -17.05 11.90 -5.08
N ALA A 25 -17.45 11.65 -6.32
CA ALA A 25 -18.48 10.65 -6.63
C ALA A 25 -17.98 9.22 -6.31
N GLY A 26 -18.69 8.51 -5.42
CA GLY A 26 -18.33 7.15 -4.97
C GLY A 26 -17.21 7.14 -3.91
N ASP A 27 -16.58 5.97 -3.74
CA ASP A 27 -15.63 5.74 -2.65
C ASP A 27 -14.25 6.37 -2.90
N ALA A 28 -13.57 6.76 -1.83
CA ALA A 28 -12.18 7.24 -1.88
C ALA A 28 -11.18 6.14 -2.28
N MET A 29 -11.53 4.86 -2.06
CA MET A 29 -10.77 3.72 -2.58
C MET A 29 -11.70 2.83 -3.39
N ILE A 30 -11.35 2.61 -4.66
CA ILE A 30 -12.09 1.72 -5.57
C ILE A 30 -11.24 0.50 -5.87
N GLU A 31 -11.74 -0.70 -5.53
CA GLU A 31 -11.08 -1.96 -5.86
C GLU A 31 -11.48 -2.42 -7.27
N VAL A 32 -10.47 -2.66 -8.11
CA VAL A 32 -10.62 -3.10 -9.49
C VAL A 32 -9.90 -4.44 -9.67
N ALA A 33 -10.57 -5.42 -10.26
CA ALA A 33 -9.92 -6.68 -10.57
C ALA A 33 -8.84 -6.48 -11.64
N VAL A 34 -7.74 -7.24 -11.53
CA VAL A 34 -6.68 -7.21 -12.55
C VAL A 34 -7.26 -7.51 -13.94
N GLY A 35 -6.99 -6.65 -14.91
CA GLY A 35 -7.48 -6.74 -16.29
C GLY A 35 -8.92 -6.23 -16.51
N ALA A 36 -9.61 -5.76 -15.47
CA ALA A 36 -10.94 -5.17 -15.62
C ALA A 36 -10.83 -3.70 -16.08
N THR A 37 -11.90 -3.20 -16.70
CA THR A 37 -12.00 -1.78 -17.06
C THR A 37 -12.25 -0.94 -15.82
N TYR A 38 -11.55 0.18 -15.70
CA TYR A 38 -11.83 1.23 -14.73
C TYR A 38 -12.39 2.45 -15.43
N ASN A 39 -13.51 2.96 -14.93
CA ASN A 39 -14.07 4.23 -15.33
C ASN A 39 -14.15 5.12 -14.10
N ASP A 40 -13.47 6.26 -14.14
CA ASP A 40 -13.46 7.18 -13.01
C ASP A 40 -14.83 7.85 -12.84
N PRO A 41 -15.47 7.75 -11.64
CA PRO A 41 -16.74 8.43 -11.39
C PRO A 41 -16.62 9.96 -11.29
N GLY A 42 -15.39 10.48 -11.13
CA GLY A 42 -15.10 11.91 -11.09
C GLY A 42 -15.29 12.57 -9.72
N CYS A 43 -15.16 13.89 -9.74
CA CYS A 43 -15.33 14.77 -8.60
C CYS A 43 -16.07 16.04 -9.07
N THR A 44 -16.92 16.61 -8.22
CA THR A 44 -17.54 17.92 -8.44
C THR A 44 -16.96 18.95 -7.48
N ALA A 45 -17.04 20.22 -7.84
CA ALA A 45 -16.59 21.33 -7.01
C ALA A 45 -17.64 22.43 -6.93
N THR A 46 -17.80 23.01 -5.75
CA THR A 46 -18.66 24.18 -5.52
C THR A 46 -17.85 25.28 -4.86
N TYR A 47 -17.87 26.49 -5.44
CA TYR A 47 -17.23 27.66 -4.89
C TYR A 47 -18.23 28.78 -4.76
N MET A 48 -18.36 29.36 -3.56
CA MET A 48 -19.34 30.43 -3.26
C MET A 48 -20.78 30.07 -3.67
N GLY A 49 -21.17 28.78 -3.49
CA GLY A 49 -22.50 28.26 -3.86
C GLY A 49 -22.76 28.10 -5.35
N LYS A 50 -21.74 28.24 -6.21
CA LYS A 50 -21.81 28.04 -7.65
C LYS A 50 -21.06 26.80 -8.06
N ASP A 51 -21.52 26.15 -9.12
CA ASP A 51 -20.78 25.05 -9.75
C ASP A 51 -19.42 25.55 -10.25
N TYR A 52 -18.38 24.83 -9.84
CA TYR A 52 -16.99 25.14 -10.16
C TYR A 52 -16.26 23.90 -10.70
N THR A 53 -17.02 22.89 -11.11
CA THR A 53 -16.53 21.58 -11.54
C THR A 53 -15.65 21.67 -12.79
N ASP A 54 -15.90 22.62 -13.68
CA ASP A 54 -15.11 22.86 -14.89
C ASP A 54 -13.67 23.36 -14.62
N LYS A 55 -13.37 23.72 -13.37
CA LYS A 55 -12.05 24.17 -12.90
C LYS A 55 -11.23 23.06 -12.20
N ILE A 56 -11.78 21.85 -12.15
CA ILE A 56 -11.04 20.73 -11.58
C ILE A 56 -9.97 20.25 -12.56
N GLU A 57 -8.75 20.21 -12.08
CA GLU A 57 -7.62 19.54 -12.73
C GLU A 57 -7.51 18.13 -12.15
N VAL A 58 -7.28 17.14 -13.03
CA VAL A 58 -7.16 15.73 -12.64
C VAL A 58 -5.77 15.24 -13.01
N ASP A 59 -5.02 14.71 -12.04
CA ASP A 59 -3.70 14.11 -12.23
C ASP A 59 -3.70 12.64 -11.83
N GLY A 60 -2.89 11.82 -12.51
CA GLY A 60 -2.71 10.39 -12.22
C GLY A 60 -3.76 9.47 -12.85
N LEU A 61 -4.84 9.98 -13.46
CA LEU A 61 -5.87 9.14 -14.08
C LEU A 61 -5.31 8.30 -15.26
N ASP A 62 -4.45 8.87 -16.06
CA ASP A 62 -3.78 8.23 -17.20
C ASP A 62 -2.71 7.21 -16.78
N ALA A 63 -2.23 7.31 -15.54
CA ALA A 63 -1.29 6.36 -14.95
C ALA A 63 -1.97 5.07 -14.44
N VAL A 64 -3.30 5.01 -14.37
CA VAL A 64 -4.02 3.82 -13.90
C VAL A 64 -3.86 2.66 -14.88
N ASN A 65 -3.09 1.65 -14.47
CA ASN A 65 -2.88 0.44 -15.26
C ASN A 65 -3.58 -0.76 -14.60
N THR A 66 -4.77 -1.09 -15.07
CA THR A 66 -5.56 -2.20 -14.52
C THR A 66 -4.96 -3.59 -14.78
N ASN A 67 -3.97 -3.72 -15.68
CA ASN A 67 -3.25 -4.98 -15.89
C ASN A 67 -2.14 -5.21 -14.87
N ALA A 68 -1.84 -4.20 -14.06
CA ALA A 68 -0.75 -4.21 -13.09
C ALA A 68 -1.30 -4.08 -11.65
N PRO A 69 -1.24 -5.13 -10.80
CA PRO A 69 -1.62 -5.01 -9.40
C PRO A 69 -0.86 -3.90 -8.68
N GLY A 70 -1.59 -3.03 -7.98
CA GLY A 70 -0.99 -1.88 -7.30
C GLY A 70 -2.03 -0.90 -6.80
N LEU A 71 -1.54 0.21 -6.24
CA LEU A 71 -2.32 1.36 -5.84
C LEU A 71 -1.99 2.52 -6.78
N TYR A 72 -3.01 3.10 -7.37
CA TYR A 72 -2.91 4.20 -8.33
C TYR A 72 -3.68 5.39 -7.77
N PRO A 73 -3.00 6.40 -7.21
CA PRO A 73 -3.66 7.60 -6.74
C PRO A 73 -4.09 8.48 -7.92
N ILE A 74 -5.27 9.07 -7.79
CA ILE A 74 -5.82 10.09 -8.66
C ILE A 74 -6.06 11.33 -7.80
N TYR A 75 -5.51 12.46 -8.21
CA TYR A 75 -5.64 13.73 -7.52
C TYR A 75 -6.55 14.66 -8.30
N TYR A 76 -7.57 15.18 -7.63
CA TYR A 76 -8.42 16.23 -8.13
C TYR A 76 -8.02 17.52 -7.43
N SER A 77 -7.74 18.57 -8.17
CA SER A 77 -7.39 19.87 -7.60
C SER A 77 -8.19 20.98 -8.25
N CYS A 78 -8.47 22.01 -7.47
CA CYS A 78 -9.22 23.16 -7.92
C CYS A 78 -8.66 24.43 -7.26
N THR A 79 -8.27 25.42 -8.06
CA THR A 79 -7.67 26.68 -7.58
C THR A 79 -8.65 27.82 -7.72
N THR A 80 -8.87 28.57 -6.63
CA THR A 80 -9.73 29.78 -6.64
C THR A 80 -9.04 30.96 -7.35
N PRO A 81 -9.80 32.01 -7.74
CA PRO A 81 -9.21 33.21 -8.31
C PRO A 81 -8.18 33.90 -7.39
N GLU A 82 -8.31 33.72 -6.08
CA GLU A 82 -7.39 34.27 -5.06
C GLU A 82 -6.11 33.41 -4.91
N GLY A 83 -5.99 32.28 -5.65
CA GLY A 83 -4.80 31.43 -5.66
C GLY A 83 -4.78 30.34 -4.57
N HIS A 84 -5.90 30.07 -3.90
CA HIS A 84 -6.00 28.97 -2.95
C HIS A 84 -6.37 27.67 -3.67
N THR A 85 -5.58 26.61 -3.47
CA THR A 85 -5.81 25.28 -4.07
C THR A 85 -6.43 24.35 -3.04
N TYR A 86 -7.48 23.65 -3.45
CA TYR A 86 -8.19 22.61 -2.72
C TYR A 86 -8.08 21.30 -3.50
N GLY A 87 -8.08 20.18 -2.79
CA GLY A 87 -7.90 18.88 -3.44
C GLY A 87 -8.65 17.76 -2.76
N ALA A 88 -8.87 16.71 -3.54
CA ALA A 88 -9.36 15.41 -3.10
C ALA A 88 -8.50 14.30 -3.75
N GLU A 89 -8.41 13.15 -3.11
CA GLU A 89 -7.64 12.01 -3.60
C GLU A 89 -8.52 10.77 -3.66
N ARG A 90 -8.43 10.05 -4.77
CA ARG A 90 -8.96 8.70 -4.92
C ARG A 90 -7.83 7.72 -5.16
N VAL A 91 -7.91 6.53 -4.57
CA VAL A 91 -6.97 5.45 -4.83
C VAL A 91 -7.70 4.35 -5.60
N VAL A 92 -7.21 4.03 -6.80
CA VAL A 92 -7.63 2.83 -7.53
C VAL A 92 -6.73 1.68 -7.12
N ALA A 93 -7.29 0.69 -6.42
CA ALA A 93 -6.58 -0.50 -6.01
C ALA A 93 -6.80 -1.62 -7.02
N VAL A 94 -5.82 -1.88 -7.87
CA VAL A 94 -5.83 -3.02 -8.78
C VAL A 94 -5.41 -4.26 -8.02
N CYS A 95 -6.36 -5.15 -7.74
CA CYS A 95 -6.23 -6.20 -6.74
C CYS A 95 -7.07 -7.43 -7.09
N ASN A 96 -7.35 -8.30 -6.13
CA ASN A 96 -8.31 -9.40 -6.28
C ASN A 96 -9.52 -9.22 -5.34
N PRO A 97 -10.59 -8.57 -5.77
CA PRO A 97 -11.79 -8.32 -4.93
C PRO A 97 -12.52 -9.58 -4.45
N LYS A 98 -12.18 -10.77 -5.00
CA LYS A 98 -12.74 -12.06 -4.57
C LYS A 98 -12.13 -12.56 -3.25
N VAL A 99 -10.98 -12.04 -2.84
CA VAL A 99 -10.34 -12.38 -1.57
C VAL A 99 -11.07 -11.69 -0.43
N LYS A 100 -11.68 -12.46 0.46
CA LYS A 100 -12.49 -11.93 1.59
C LYS A 100 -11.82 -12.06 2.95
N TYR A 101 -10.70 -12.77 3.04
CA TYR A 101 -9.92 -12.91 4.27
C TYR A 101 -8.90 -11.78 4.42
N LYS A 102 -8.48 -11.56 5.68
CA LYS A 102 -7.46 -10.57 6.03
C LYS A 102 -6.13 -11.25 6.32
N ALA A 103 -5.12 -10.90 5.55
CA ALA A 103 -3.77 -11.43 5.67
C ALA A 103 -2.80 -10.52 6.43
N ALA A 104 -3.22 -9.30 6.81
CA ALA A 104 -2.36 -8.33 7.51
C ALA A 104 -1.98 -8.80 8.92
N GLY A 105 -0.78 -8.48 9.33
CA GLY A 105 -0.29 -8.71 10.69
C GLY A 105 1.23 -8.78 10.77
N THR A 106 1.73 -8.89 12.00
CA THR A 106 3.11 -9.27 12.28
C THR A 106 3.16 -10.76 12.52
N PHE A 107 4.01 -11.44 11.80
CA PHE A 107 4.19 -12.87 11.83
C PHE A 107 5.58 -13.22 12.33
N LEU A 108 5.71 -14.39 12.97
CA LEU A 108 6.98 -14.96 13.39
C LEU A 108 7.35 -16.13 12.49
N THR A 109 8.62 -16.23 12.13
CA THR A 109 9.13 -17.46 11.50
C THR A 109 9.03 -18.63 12.47
N ALA A 110 8.54 -19.74 11.97
CA ALA A 110 8.23 -20.95 12.72
C ALA A 110 9.10 -22.13 12.28
N THR A 111 8.95 -23.27 12.98
CA THR A 111 9.59 -24.53 12.63
C THR A 111 9.35 -24.88 11.16
N GLY A 112 10.39 -25.27 10.45
CA GLY A 112 10.39 -25.52 9.01
C GLY A 112 10.99 -24.35 8.19
N THR A 113 11.18 -23.17 8.82
CA THR A 113 11.89 -22.06 8.16
C THR A 113 13.39 -22.35 8.13
N LYS A 114 13.97 -22.32 6.91
CA LYS A 114 15.39 -22.56 6.69
C LYS A 114 15.89 -21.89 5.43
N ARG A 115 17.18 -21.55 5.41
CA ARG A 115 17.96 -21.26 4.21
C ARG A 115 18.70 -22.53 3.78
N VAL A 116 18.77 -22.75 2.50
CA VAL A 116 19.64 -23.75 1.86
C VAL A 116 20.57 -23.00 0.92
N ASP A 117 21.87 -23.06 1.17
CA ASP A 117 22.83 -22.35 0.31
C ASP A 117 23.07 -23.11 -1.02
N ALA A 118 23.86 -22.51 -1.91
CA ALA A 118 24.18 -23.09 -3.22
C ALA A 118 24.91 -24.44 -3.14
N ASN A 119 25.51 -24.80 -1.99
CA ASN A 119 26.17 -26.08 -1.74
C ASN A 119 25.24 -27.09 -1.07
N GLY A 120 23.98 -26.73 -0.83
CA GLY A 120 23.00 -27.59 -0.17
C GLY A 120 23.07 -27.58 1.37
N VAL A 121 23.86 -26.68 1.98
CA VAL A 121 23.95 -26.57 3.44
C VAL A 121 22.71 -25.89 3.98
N GLU A 122 22.04 -26.59 4.90
CA GLU A 122 20.81 -26.10 5.53
C GLU A 122 21.12 -25.33 6.81
N GLN A 123 20.45 -24.18 6.96
CA GLN A 123 20.50 -23.38 8.18
C GLN A 123 19.08 -22.99 8.59
N ALA A 124 18.57 -23.63 9.64
CA ALA A 124 17.27 -23.29 10.21
C ALA A 124 17.34 -22.00 11.03
N TYR A 125 16.26 -21.22 11.00
CA TYR A 125 16.10 -20.03 11.83
C TYR A 125 14.63 -19.80 12.17
N THR A 126 14.38 -19.20 13.32
CA THR A 126 13.04 -18.93 13.83
C THR A 126 13.01 -17.63 14.63
N LYS A 127 11.81 -17.19 15.03
CA LYS A 127 11.59 -16.00 15.87
C LYS A 127 11.98 -14.68 15.23
N SER A 128 12.12 -14.65 13.91
CA SER A 128 12.23 -13.41 13.16
C SER A 128 10.85 -12.86 12.85
N PHE A 129 10.71 -11.55 12.87
CA PHE A 129 9.46 -10.88 12.54
C PHE A 129 9.39 -10.60 11.04
N VAL A 130 8.20 -10.80 10.48
CA VAL A 130 7.84 -10.39 9.12
C VAL A 130 6.50 -9.68 9.18
N ASN A 131 6.43 -8.46 8.66
CA ASN A 131 5.19 -7.70 8.60
C ASN A 131 4.53 -7.86 7.24
N VAL A 132 3.25 -8.17 7.30
CA VAL A 132 2.37 -8.25 6.14
C VAL A 132 1.35 -7.12 6.26
N THR A 133 1.36 -6.19 5.31
CA THR A 133 0.41 -5.07 5.23
C THR A 133 -0.60 -5.35 4.14
N GLN A 134 -1.88 -5.38 4.45
CA GLN A 134 -2.94 -5.46 3.45
C GLN A 134 -3.19 -4.07 2.87
N LEU A 135 -3.06 -3.95 1.56
CA LEU A 135 -3.27 -2.71 0.83
C LEU A 135 -4.68 -2.62 0.24
N ALA A 136 -5.21 -3.77 -0.21
CA ALA A 136 -6.56 -3.93 -0.73
C ALA A 136 -6.93 -5.42 -0.69
N SER A 137 -8.13 -5.81 -1.14
CA SER A 137 -8.54 -7.22 -1.20
C SER A 137 -7.55 -8.05 -2.01
N GLY A 138 -6.89 -9.03 -1.36
CA GLY A 138 -5.90 -9.89 -1.99
C GLY A 138 -4.62 -9.19 -2.48
N LEU A 139 -4.41 -7.94 -2.13
CA LEU A 139 -3.18 -7.22 -2.41
C LEU A 139 -2.45 -6.93 -1.10
N VAL A 140 -1.30 -7.56 -0.88
CA VAL A 140 -0.53 -7.42 0.34
C VAL A 140 0.93 -7.07 0.05
N ARG A 141 1.53 -6.34 0.97
CA ARG A 141 2.97 -6.07 0.98
C ARG A 141 3.62 -6.85 2.11
N VAL A 142 4.66 -7.60 1.78
CA VAL A 142 5.53 -8.29 2.75
C VAL A 142 6.84 -7.51 2.83
N ASP A 143 7.31 -7.25 4.04
CA ASP A 143 8.53 -6.47 4.27
C ASP A 143 9.82 -7.27 4.04
N ASP A 144 9.80 -8.61 4.21
CA ASP A 144 10.94 -9.46 3.90
C ASP A 144 10.54 -10.87 3.43
N LEU A 145 10.72 -11.17 2.13
CA LEU A 145 10.51 -12.49 1.55
C LEU A 145 11.49 -13.56 2.05
N LEU A 146 12.64 -13.16 2.61
CA LEU A 146 13.61 -14.07 3.20
C LEU A 146 13.27 -14.43 4.65
N GLY A 147 12.06 -14.06 5.13
CA GLY A 147 11.58 -14.38 6.46
C GLY A 147 12.42 -13.77 7.59
N GLY A 148 13.06 -12.62 7.37
CA GLY A 148 13.92 -11.99 8.36
C GLY A 148 15.23 -12.73 8.60
N TYR A 149 15.73 -13.50 7.63
CA TYR A 149 16.95 -14.30 7.76
C TYR A 149 18.13 -13.51 8.32
N TYR A 150 18.47 -12.36 7.72
CA TYR A 150 19.61 -11.58 8.16
C TYR A 150 19.41 -10.95 9.55
N ALA A 151 18.17 -10.65 9.93
CA ALA A 151 17.86 -10.21 11.29
C ALA A 151 18.08 -11.35 12.31
N ALA A 152 17.69 -12.60 11.95
CA ALA A 152 17.94 -13.77 12.77
C ALA A 152 19.44 -14.04 12.93
N MET A 153 20.20 -13.95 11.83
CA MET A 153 21.65 -14.15 11.86
C MET A 153 22.35 -13.11 12.74
N LYS A 154 21.96 -11.84 12.61
CA LYS A 154 22.48 -10.76 13.47
C LYS A 154 22.16 -11.03 14.95
N ALA A 155 20.95 -11.43 15.28
CA ALA A 155 20.55 -11.76 16.65
C ALA A 155 21.32 -12.96 17.23
N ALA A 156 21.76 -13.89 16.36
CA ALA A 156 22.56 -15.04 16.72
C ALA A 156 24.08 -14.77 16.67
N ASN A 157 24.52 -13.52 16.49
CA ASN A 157 25.92 -13.12 16.30
C ASN A 157 26.61 -13.88 15.15
N GLN A 158 25.89 -14.20 14.11
CA GLN A 158 26.40 -14.82 12.88
C GLN A 158 26.76 -13.74 11.85
N PRO A 159 27.68 -14.06 10.89
CA PRO A 159 28.00 -13.15 9.81
C PRO A 159 26.76 -12.72 9.01
N THR A 160 26.70 -11.44 8.65
CA THR A 160 25.61 -10.84 7.87
C THR A 160 26.12 -10.06 6.67
N ASP A 161 27.27 -10.45 6.14
CA ASP A 161 27.85 -9.83 4.95
C ASP A 161 26.88 -9.92 3.78
N GLY A 162 26.69 -8.81 3.08
CA GLY A 162 25.72 -8.74 1.99
C GLY A 162 24.26 -8.79 2.43
N ALA A 163 23.97 -8.47 3.70
CA ALA A 163 22.60 -8.44 4.22
C ALA A 163 21.64 -7.66 3.34
N VAL A 164 20.49 -8.26 3.06
CA VAL A 164 19.45 -7.68 2.23
C VAL A 164 18.08 -7.98 2.81
N THR A 165 17.17 -7.02 2.70
CA THR A 165 15.74 -7.21 2.95
C THR A 165 15.01 -7.16 1.62
N ILE A 166 14.21 -8.18 1.33
CA ILE A 166 13.47 -8.29 0.06
C ILE A 166 11.99 -8.03 0.30
N GLN A 167 11.57 -6.83 -0.01
CA GLN A 167 10.16 -6.45 0.02
C GLN A 167 9.43 -6.97 -1.22
N ALA A 168 8.19 -7.38 -1.06
CA ALA A 168 7.35 -7.79 -2.18
C ALA A 168 5.92 -7.28 -2.07
N LEU A 169 5.35 -6.93 -3.22
CA LEU A 169 3.93 -6.80 -3.43
C LEU A 169 3.42 -8.16 -3.93
N LEU A 170 2.50 -8.75 -3.20
CA LEU A 170 1.94 -10.07 -3.49
C LEU A 170 0.48 -9.95 -3.89
N LEU A 171 0.08 -10.68 -4.93
CA LEU A 171 -1.31 -10.85 -5.32
C LEU A 171 -1.79 -12.23 -4.86
N MET A 172 -2.81 -12.23 -4.00
CA MET A 172 -3.40 -13.44 -3.41
C MET A 172 -4.63 -13.88 -4.20
N ALA A 173 -4.83 -15.17 -4.28
CA ALA A 173 -6.04 -15.79 -4.82
C ALA A 173 -7.01 -16.18 -3.70
N ALA A 174 -8.28 -16.43 -4.06
CA ALA A 174 -9.31 -16.77 -3.09
C ALA A 174 -9.09 -18.12 -2.39
N ASP A 175 -8.31 -19.02 -3.00
CA ASP A 175 -7.88 -20.31 -2.43
C ASP A 175 -6.69 -20.21 -1.47
N GLY A 176 -6.17 -19.00 -1.25
CA GLY A 176 -5.02 -18.73 -0.39
C GLY A 176 -3.67 -18.84 -1.09
N THR A 177 -3.61 -19.25 -2.36
CA THR A 177 -2.35 -19.18 -3.12
C THR A 177 -1.99 -17.73 -3.43
N PHE A 178 -0.70 -17.45 -3.63
CA PHE A 178 -0.25 -16.10 -3.99
C PHE A 178 1.02 -16.11 -4.82
N LYS A 179 1.28 -15.00 -5.47
CA LYS A 179 2.49 -14.79 -6.28
C LYS A 179 3.04 -13.37 -6.09
N PRO A 180 4.36 -13.18 -6.20
CA PRO A 180 4.95 -11.87 -6.19
C PRO A 180 4.66 -11.16 -7.51
N TYR A 181 4.33 -9.88 -7.42
CA TYR A 181 4.12 -9.00 -8.56
C TYR A 181 5.26 -7.97 -8.70
N SER A 182 5.65 -7.36 -7.60
CA SER A 182 6.78 -6.43 -7.54
C SER A 182 7.70 -6.84 -6.40
N VAL A 183 8.99 -6.97 -6.69
CA VAL A 183 10.00 -7.36 -5.71
C VAL A 183 11.11 -6.32 -5.69
N LYS A 184 11.49 -5.87 -4.49
CA LYS A 184 12.52 -4.86 -4.29
C LYS A 184 13.49 -5.27 -3.19
N ALA A 185 14.79 -5.14 -3.46
CA ALA A 185 15.84 -5.23 -2.47
C ALA A 185 16.41 -3.84 -2.21
N ASN A 186 16.39 -3.39 -0.96
CA ASN A 186 16.85 -2.04 -0.59
C ASN A 186 16.24 -0.93 -1.48
N GLY A 187 14.94 -1.05 -1.79
CA GLY A 187 14.19 -0.10 -2.61
C GLY A 187 14.38 -0.23 -4.13
N LYS A 188 15.30 -1.05 -4.62
CA LYS A 188 15.54 -1.28 -6.04
C LYS A 188 14.87 -2.55 -6.53
N ALA A 189 14.27 -2.52 -7.72
CA ALA A 189 13.66 -3.70 -8.32
C ALA A 189 14.71 -4.81 -8.51
N VAL A 190 14.33 -6.04 -8.15
CA VAL A 190 15.17 -7.24 -8.32
C VAL A 190 14.33 -8.37 -8.88
N GLN A 191 15.00 -9.34 -9.50
CA GLN A 191 14.39 -10.60 -9.90
C GLN A 191 14.72 -11.68 -8.87
N LEU A 192 13.75 -12.55 -8.61
CA LEU A 192 13.94 -13.80 -7.88
C LEU A 192 14.35 -14.87 -8.88
N ASP A 193 15.23 -15.79 -8.46
CA ASP A 193 15.58 -16.94 -9.28
C ASP A 193 14.39 -17.92 -9.37
N ALA A 194 13.64 -18.09 -8.26
CA ALA A 194 12.41 -18.86 -8.21
C ALA A 194 11.49 -18.39 -7.08
N PHE A 195 10.19 -18.66 -7.23
CA PHE A 195 9.19 -18.50 -6.18
C PHE A 195 8.11 -19.58 -6.33
N SER A 196 7.83 -20.32 -5.27
CA SER A 196 6.91 -21.47 -5.30
C SER A 196 6.30 -21.77 -3.93
N ASN A 197 5.40 -22.78 -3.87
CA ASN A 197 4.78 -23.30 -2.64
C ASN A 197 4.12 -22.20 -1.78
N ALA A 198 3.62 -21.15 -2.43
CA ALA A 198 3.13 -19.96 -1.76
C ALA A 198 1.66 -20.11 -1.39
N THR A 199 1.38 -20.25 -0.10
CA THR A 199 0.03 -20.36 0.43
C THR A 199 -0.16 -19.58 1.72
N PHE A 200 -1.37 -19.10 1.92
CA PHE A 200 -1.84 -18.55 3.18
C PHE A 200 -3.07 -19.31 3.67
N ASN A 201 -2.97 -19.89 4.85
CA ASN A 201 -4.10 -20.53 5.52
C ASN A 201 -4.73 -19.51 6.49
N ASP A 202 -5.84 -18.91 6.08
CA ASP A 202 -6.53 -17.88 6.86
C ASP A 202 -7.01 -18.38 8.24
N LYS A 203 -7.52 -19.62 8.30
CA LYS A 203 -8.02 -20.22 9.56
C LYS A 203 -6.92 -20.45 10.58
N LYS A 204 -5.71 -20.75 10.14
CA LYS A 204 -4.55 -20.99 11.01
C LYS A 204 -3.67 -19.75 11.16
N GLY A 205 -3.82 -18.74 10.31
CA GLY A 205 -2.93 -17.59 10.28
C GLY A 205 -1.50 -17.94 9.86
N VAL A 206 -1.35 -18.88 8.92
CA VAL A 206 -0.04 -19.43 8.52
C VAL A 206 0.26 -19.08 7.07
N PHE A 207 1.39 -18.44 6.83
CA PHE A 207 1.99 -18.28 5.50
C PHE A 207 3.07 -19.33 5.28
N THR A 208 3.14 -19.85 4.04
CA THR A 208 4.29 -20.64 3.57
C THR A 208 4.69 -20.19 2.18
N TRP A 209 5.98 -20.18 1.89
CA TRP A 209 6.51 -20.04 0.53
C TRP A 209 7.94 -20.54 0.45
N THR A 210 8.39 -20.80 -0.78
CA THR A 210 9.79 -21.05 -1.10
C THR A 210 10.26 -19.98 -2.06
N VAL A 211 11.35 -19.29 -1.74
CA VAL A 211 11.98 -18.28 -2.60
C VAL A 211 13.44 -18.59 -2.82
N THR A 212 13.91 -18.50 -4.06
CA THR A 212 15.33 -18.60 -4.40
C THR A 212 15.84 -17.23 -4.85
N TYR A 213 16.91 -16.78 -4.25
CA TYR A 213 17.53 -15.48 -4.53
C TYR A 213 19.06 -15.60 -4.47
N LYS A 214 19.74 -15.25 -5.56
CA LYS A 214 21.20 -15.35 -5.71
C LYS A 214 21.77 -16.74 -5.38
N GLY A 215 21.05 -17.79 -5.84
CA GLY A 215 21.44 -19.18 -5.66
C GLY A 215 21.06 -19.80 -4.31
N ASP A 216 20.68 -19.01 -3.31
CA ASP A 216 20.19 -19.50 -2.02
C ASP A 216 18.68 -19.70 -2.04
N THR A 217 18.21 -20.80 -1.47
CA THR A 217 16.78 -21.13 -1.34
C THR A 217 16.33 -20.96 0.10
N TYR A 218 15.25 -20.21 0.28
CA TYR A 218 14.63 -19.95 1.58
C TYR A 218 13.25 -20.61 1.60
N ASN A 219 13.06 -21.57 2.50
CA ASN A 219 11.77 -22.16 2.81
C ASN A 219 11.20 -21.40 4.01
N ILE A 220 10.08 -20.77 3.85
CA ILE A 220 9.50 -19.88 4.85
C ILE A 220 8.20 -20.46 5.38
N VAL A 221 8.08 -20.49 6.69
CA VAL A 221 6.85 -20.76 7.44
C VAL A 221 6.66 -19.64 8.45
N LEU A 222 5.57 -18.92 8.35
CA LEU A 222 5.21 -17.83 9.26
C LEU A 222 3.93 -18.15 9.99
N ASN A 223 3.94 -17.97 11.30
CA ASN A 223 2.76 -18.07 12.17
C ASN A 223 2.41 -16.69 12.73
N ARG A 224 1.10 -16.44 12.90
CA ARG A 224 0.60 -15.25 13.59
C ARG A 224 0.81 -15.36 15.09
#